data_50f5dddde9b65a513ccb4f3c125eeb3a
#
_entry.id   50f5dddde9b65a513ccb4f3c125eeb3a
#
_cell.length_a   1.000
_cell.length_b   1.000
_cell.length_c   1.000
_cell.angle_alpha   90.00
_cell.angle_beta   90.00
_cell.angle_gamma   90.00
#
_symmetry.space_group_name_H-M   'P 1'
#
loop_
_entity.id
_entity.type
_entity.pdbx_description
1 polymer ?
#
loop_
_entity_poly.entity_id
_entity_poly.type
_entity_poly.pdbx_seq_one_letter_code
_entity_poly.pdbx_strand_id
1 'polypeptide(L)'
;MIDAALFVPQSRPRLFMIGVRSDLEIPAALTQSAASPLWHTRALRTALDNTPAKVRENWLWWSLPEPARLTTTFADLVEDDPSDVEWHTPAETRRLVGMMSKVNRAKLDAAKGAKRRLVGAVYRRTRLDEAGRKVQRAEIRFDDVAGCLRTPAGGSSRQTIMLIEGKKVRSRLLSPREAARLMGLPEEYVLPNNYNEAYHLAGDGVAVPVVSFLATHIFEPILASARAGQKAA
;
A
#
# COMPACT_ATOMS: atom_id res chain seq x y z
N MET A 1 -10.67 7.93 -3.62
CA MET A 1 -10.03 6.84 -2.86
C MET A 1 -9.11 6.09 -3.81
N ILE A 2 -7.82 6.02 -3.50
CA ILE A 2 -6.84 5.33 -4.35
C ILE A 2 -6.17 4.24 -3.53
N ASP A 3 -6.16 3.00 -4.03
CA ASP A 3 -5.30 1.95 -3.47
C ASP A 3 -3.96 1.99 -4.20
N ALA A 4 -2.87 2.08 -3.44
CA ALA A 4 -1.51 2.03 -4.00
C ALA A 4 -1.24 0.73 -4.78
N ALA A 5 -2.03 -0.32 -4.58
CA ALA A 5 -1.93 -1.57 -5.33
C ALA A 5 -2.12 -1.40 -6.86
N LEU A 6 -2.65 -0.26 -7.30
CA LEU A 6 -2.70 0.10 -8.72
C LEU A 6 -1.33 0.56 -9.27
N PHE A 7 -0.37 0.88 -8.41
CA PHE A 7 0.91 1.51 -8.78
C PHE A 7 2.14 0.77 -8.24
N VAL A 8 2.00 0.11 -7.09
CA VAL A 8 3.06 -0.66 -6.43
C VAL A 8 2.44 -1.93 -5.82
N PRO A 9 3.18 -3.03 -5.64
CA PRO A 9 2.60 -4.26 -5.11
C PRO A 9 2.34 -4.18 -3.59
N GLN A 10 1.61 -3.14 -3.17
CA GLN A 10 1.21 -2.90 -1.79
C GLN A 10 -0.26 -2.47 -1.72
N SER A 11 -1.10 -3.20 -1.00
CA SER A 11 -2.46 -2.76 -0.70
C SER A 11 -2.42 -1.66 0.37
N ARG A 12 -2.66 -0.44 -0.07
CA ARG A 12 -2.64 0.78 0.77
C ARG A 12 -3.70 1.77 0.29
N PRO A 13 -4.98 1.50 0.55
CA PRO A 13 -6.04 2.43 0.18
C PRO A 13 -5.96 3.71 1.03
N ARG A 14 -6.05 4.87 0.37
CA ARG A 14 -6.04 6.20 0.98
C ARG A 14 -7.09 7.09 0.35
N LEU A 15 -7.70 7.95 1.18
CA LEU A 15 -8.52 9.04 0.71
C LEU A 15 -7.60 10.22 0.36
N PHE A 16 -7.74 10.72 -0.86
CA PHE A 16 -7.13 11.98 -1.28
C PHE A 16 -8.23 13.02 -1.43
N MET A 17 -8.06 14.13 -0.75
CA MET A 17 -8.93 15.30 -0.86
C MET A 17 -8.09 16.44 -1.44
N ILE A 18 -8.55 17.00 -2.54
CA ILE A 18 -7.86 18.05 -3.26
C ILE A 18 -8.76 19.26 -3.28
N GLY A 19 -8.30 20.34 -2.66
CA GLY A 19 -8.95 21.64 -2.70
C GLY A 19 -8.20 22.57 -3.66
N VAL A 20 -8.94 23.30 -4.48
CA VAL A 20 -8.42 24.32 -5.40
C VAL A 20 -8.95 25.67 -4.95
N ARG A 21 -8.08 26.68 -4.93
CA ARG A 21 -8.48 28.08 -4.62
C ARG A 21 -9.51 28.55 -5.65
N SER A 22 -10.47 29.33 -5.20
CA SER A 22 -11.59 29.80 -6.03
C SER A 22 -11.18 30.77 -7.15
N ASP A 23 -9.99 31.36 -7.06
CA ASP A 23 -9.42 32.24 -8.09
C ASP A 23 -8.66 31.48 -9.19
N LEU A 24 -8.50 30.16 -9.05
CA LEU A 24 -7.91 29.30 -10.06
C LEU A 24 -9.00 28.61 -10.87
N GLU A 25 -8.92 28.76 -12.17
CA GLU A 25 -9.80 28.03 -13.09
C GLU A 25 -9.42 26.54 -13.15
N ILE A 26 -10.40 25.67 -12.97
CA ILE A 26 -10.24 24.23 -13.14
C ILE A 26 -10.66 23.87 -14.57
N PRO A 27 -9.73 23.37 -15.42
CA PRO A 27 -10.09 22.91 -16.75
C PRO A 27 -11.21 21.88 -16.72
N ALA A 28 -12.25 22.05 -17.54
CA ALA A 28 -13.43 21.19 -17.55
C ALA A 28 -13.09 19.69 -17.75
N ALA A 29 -12.03 19.40 -18.49
CA ALA A 29 -11.55 18.03 -18.73
C ALA A 29 -11.07 17.30 -17.47
N LEU A 30 -10.75 18.03 -16.38
CA LEU A 30 -10.29 17.46 -15.12
C LEU A 30 -11.43 17.04 -14.20
N THR A 31 -12.66 17.36 -14.56
CA THR A 31 -13.85 17.03 -13.73
C THR A 31 -14.87 16.25 -14.54
N GLN A 32 -15.74 15.55 -13.84
CA GLN A 32 -16.82 14.78 -14.42
C GLN A 32 -18.10 14.96 -13.60
N SER A 33 -19.25 14.82 -14.25
CA SER A 33 -20.56 15.02 -13.62
C SER A 33 -20.98 13.90 -12.67
N ALA A 34 -20.42 12.70 -12.85
CA ALA A 34 -20.77 11.51 -12.08
C ALA A 34 -19.54 10.86 -11.46
N ALA A 35 -19.73 10.17 -10.34
CA ALA A 35 -18.69 9.41 -9.67
C ALA A 35 -18.18 8.23 -10.53
N SER A 36 -16.86 8.12 -10.71
CA SER A 36 -16.22 6.95 -11.34
C SER A 36 -16.15 5.77 -10.35
N PRO A 37 -16.54 4.56 -10.75
CA PRO A 37 -16.44 3.38 -9.87
C PRO A 37 -15.02 3.06 -9.41
N LEU A 38 -14.00 3.32 -10.25
CA LEU A 38 -12.60 3.04 -9.93
C LEU A 38 -12.07 3.93 -8.79
N TRP A 39 -12.42 5.23 -8.82
CA TRP A 39 -11.85 6.23 -7.91
C TRP A 39 -12.78 6.61 -6.75
N HIS A 40 -14.10 6.47 -6.94
CA HIS A 40 -15.11 6.96 -6.02
C HIS A 40 -15.92 5.80 -5.44
N THR A 41 -15.43 5.24 -4.34
CA THR A 41 -16.07 4.10 -3.67
C THR A 41 -17.52 4.40 -3.26
N ARG A 42 -18.33 3.36 -3.03
CA ARG A 42 -19.69 3.51 -2.51
C ARG A 42 -19.69 4.32 -1.20
N ALA A 43 -18.75 4.03 -0.29
CA ALA A 43 -18.66 4.76 0.99
C ALA A 43 -18.42 6.26 0.79
N LEU A 44 -17.57 6.65 -0.18
CA LEU A 44 -17.34 8.07 -0.50
C LEU A 44 -18.58 8.73 -1.08
N ARG A 45 -19.32 8.06 -1.97
CA ARG A 45 -20.58 8.56 -2.52
C ARG A 45 -21.64 8.76 -1.42
N THR A 46 -21.82 7.75 -0.56
CA THR A 46 -22.72 7.87 0.60
C THR A 46 -22.29 8.99 1.55
N ALA A 47 -20.98 9.20 1.75
CA ALA A 47 -20.50 10.31 2.57
C ALA A 47 -20.89 11.66 1.95
N LEU A 48 -20.77 11.83 0.63
CA LEU A 48 -21.24 13.04 -0.06
C LEU A 48 -22.74 13.27 0.13
N ASP A 49 -23.56 12.23 -0.02
CA ASP A 49 -25.01 12.34 0.13
C ASP A 49 -25.40 12.86 1.54
N ASN A 50 -24.59 12.55 2.55
CA ASN A 50 -24.77 12.98 3.93
C ASN A 50 -24.11 14.31 4.29
N THR A 51 -23.44 14.99 3.34
CA THR A 51 -22.84 16.30 3.60
C THR A 51 -23.88 17.44 3.48
N PRO A 52 -23.69 18.59 4.18
CA PRO A 52 -24.53 19.77 4.01
C PRO A 52 -24.55 20.27 2.56
N ALA A 53 -25.67 20.86 2.13
CA ALA A 53 -25.86 21.39 0.77
C ALA A 53 -24.71 22.30 0.34
N LYS A 54 -24.31 23.26 1.20
CA LYS A 54 -23.21 24.19 0.95
C LYS A 54 -21.88 23.51 0.61
N VAL A 55 -21.61 22.32 1.18
CA VAL A 55 -20.41 21.53 0.87
C VAL A 55 -20.57 20.83 -0.48
N ARG A 56 -21.78 20.29 -0.75
CA ARG A 56 -22.08 19.61 -2.02
C ARG A 56 -21.99 20.52 -3.23
N GLU A 57 -22.37 21.79 -3.11
CA GLU A 57 -22.27 22.79 -4.18
C GLU A 57 -20.83 22.99 -4.67
N ASN A 58 -19.84 22.81 -3.80
CA ASN A 58 -18.42 22.95 -4.13
C ASN A 58 -17.72 21.59 -4.33
N TRP A 59 -18.47 20.50 -4.34
CA TRP A 59 -17.89 19.17 -4.53
C TRP A 59 -17.63 18.87 -6.00
N LEU A 60 -16.42 18.40 -6.30
CA LEU A 60 -16.01 18.02 -7.63
C LEU A 60 -15.66 16.52 -7.67
N TRP A 61 -16.03 15.84 -8.74
CA TRP A 61 -15.53 14.52 -9.07
C TRP A 61 -14.37 14.68 -10.05
N TRP A 62 -13.17 14.35 -9.60
CA TRP A 62 -12.00 14.39 -10.46
C TRP A 62 -12.06 13.32 -11.54
N SER A 63 -11.80 13.71 -12.78
CA SER A 63 -11.68 12.81 -13.92
C SER A 63 -10.22 12.34 -14.03
N LEU A 64 -9.95 11.12 -13.54
CA LEU A 64 -8.64 10.51 -13.60
C LEU A 64 -8.65 9.35 -14.59
N PRO A 65 -7.62 9.21 -15.44
CA PRO A 65 -7.50 8.06 -16.34
C PRO A 65 -7.27 6.77 -15.53
N GLU A 66 -7.46 5.64 -16.16
CA GLU A 66 -7.02 4.36 -15.60
C GLU A 66 -5.49 4.29 -15.65
N PRO A 67 -4.80 3.91 -14.56
CA PRO A 67 -3.35 3.79 -14.57
C PRO A 67 -2.92 2.58 -15.40
N ALA A 68 -1.69 2.62 -15.90
CA ALA A 68 -1.11 1.46 -16.58
C ALA A 68 -1.11 0.23 -15.65
N ARG A 69 -1.35 -0.94 -16.24
CA ARG A 69 -1.36 -2.20 -15.48
C ARG A 69 -0.01 -2.43 -14.79
N LEU A 70 -0.03 -2.60 -13.49
CA LEU A 70 1.14 -2.98 -12.72
C LEU A 70 1.59 -4.41 -13.08
N THR A 71 2.85 -4.56 -13.47
CA THR A 71 3.47 -5.86 -13.78
C THR A 71 4.41 -6.34 -12.67
N THR A 72 4.92 -5.43 -11.85
CA THR A 72 5.80 -5.74 -10.71
C THR A 72 5.02 -6.45 -9.61
N THR A 73 5.55 -7.57 -9.14
CA THR A 73 4.99 -8.35 -8.04
C THR A 73 5.70 -8.03 -6.72
N PHE A 74 5.11 -8.43 -5.60
CA PHE A 74 5.80 -8.31 -4.31
C PHE A 74 7.09 -9.13 -4.28
N ALA A 75 7.10 -10.30 -4.92
CA ALA A 75 8.28 -11.16 -4.98
C ALA A 75 9.46 -10.51 -5.71
N ASP A 76 9.20 -9.62 -6.69
CA ASP A 76 10.25 -8.91 -7.44
C ASP A 76 10.99 -7.87 -6.60
N LEU A 77 10.35 -7.37 -5.53
CA LEU A 77 10.93 -6.35 -4.66
C LEU A 77 11.72 -6.93 -3.49
N VAL A 78 11.61 -8.24 -3.25
CA VAL A 78 12.20 -8.92 -2.09
C VAL A 78 13.62 -9.39 -2.40
N GLU A 79 14.57 -8.93 -1.60
CA GLU A 79 15.98 -9.31 -1.66
C GLU A 79 16.21 -10.72 -1.12
N ASP A 80 17.15 -11.44 -1.73
CA ASP A 80 17.50 -12.80 -1.30
C ASP A 80 18.36 -12.79 -0.03
N ASP A 81 19.21 -11.79 0.11
CA ASP A 81 20.13 -11.65 1.26
C ASP A 81 20.35 -10.17 1.60
N PRO A 82 19.35 -9.49 2.19
CA PRO A 82 19.49 -8.10 2.61
C PRO A 82 20.47 -7.97 3.79
N SER A 83 21.30 -6.95 3.76
CA SER A 83 22.29 -6.67 4.82
C SER A 83 21.67 -6.13 6.12
N ASP A 84 20.47 -5.55 6.03
CA ASP A 84 19.85 -4.77 7.11
C ASP A 84 18.94 -5.57 8.03
N VAL A 85 18.67 -6.83 7.69
CA VAL A 85 17.80 -7.72 8.46
C VAL A 85 18.28 -9.16 8.41
N GLU A 86 18.26 -9.80 9.57
CA GLU A 86 18.63 -11.20 9.69
C GLU A 86 17.46 -12.14 9.41
N TRP A 87 17.77 -13.31 8.90
CA TRP A 87 16.81 -14.39 8.80
C TRP A 87 16.46 -14.92 10.20
N HIS A 88 15.19 -15.14 10.44
CA HIS A 88 14.73 -15.85 11.62
C HIS A 88 15.37 -17.24 11.67
N THR A 89 15.69 -17.67 12.85
CA THR A 89 16.10 -19.06 13.10
C THR A 89 14.99 -20.04 12.67
N PRO A 90 15.33 -21.30 12.42
CA PRO A 90 14.32 -22.33 12.16
C PRO A 90 13.27 -22.44 13.28
N ALA A 91 13.66 -22.19 14.53
CA ALA A 91 12.75 -22.23 15.67
C ALA A 91 11.74 -21.06 15.63
N GLU A 92 12.18 -19.85 15.34
CA GLU A 92 11.32 -18.67 15.19
C GLU A 92 10.36 -18.81 14.01
N THR A 93 10.85 -19.31 12.87
CA THR A 93 10.00 -19.59 11.70
C THR A 93 8.93 -20.63 12.05
N ARG A 94 9.29 -21.72 12.75
CA ARG A 94 8.32 -22.72 13.22
C ARG A 94 7.30 -22.11 14.19
N ARG A 95 7.73 -21.24 15.10
CA ARG A 95 6.83 -20.54 16.02
C ARG A 95 5.82 -19.68 15.26
N LEU A 96 6.28 -18.96 14.22
CA LEU A 96 5.41 -18.16 13.36
C LEU A 96 4.36 -19.03 12.64
N VAL A 97 4.78 -20.17 12.07
CA VAL A 97 3.86 -21.15 11.46
C VAL A 97 2.90 -21.74 12.51
N GLY A 98 3.39 -21.99 13.73
CA GLY A 98 2.57 -22.47 14.85
C GLY A 98 1.39 -21.54 15.21
N MET A 99 1.54 -20.23 14.99
CA MET A 99 0.48 -19.25 15.22
C MET A 99 -0.58 -19.23 14.10
N MET A 100 -0.37 -19.93 12.97
CA MET A 100 -1.30 -19.93 11.85
C MET A 100 -2.52 -20.81 12.14
N SER A 101 -3.70 -20.32 11.70
CA SER A 101 -4.92 -21.14 11.65
C SER A 101 -4.81 -22.25 10.60
N LYS A 102 -5.72 -23.23 10.65
CA LYS A 102 -5.80 -24.31 9.64
C LYS A 102 -5.83 -23.74 8.21
N VAL A 103 -6.60 -22.69 7.96
CA VAL A 103 -6.71 -22.04 6.64
C VAL A 103 -5.36 -21.47 6.19
N ASN A 104 -4.63 -20.78 7.07
CA ASN A 104 -3.33 -20.21 6.71
C ASN A 104 -2.22 -21.26 6.57
N ARG A 105 -2.29 -22.37 7.31
CA ARG A 105 -1.40 -23.52 7.12
C ARG A 105 -1.64 -24.20 5.76
N ALA A 106 -2.90 -24.37 5.37
CA ALA A 106 -3.24 -24.92 4.06
C ALA A 106 -2.68 -24.06 2.91
N LYS A 107 -2.74 -22.71 3.03
CA LYS A 107 -2.10 -21.80 2.05
C LYS A 107 -0.58 -22.02 2.00
N LEU A 108 0.08 -22.16 3.14
CA LEU A 108 1.51 -22.42 3.21
C LEU A 108 1.87 -23.77 2.60
N ASP A 109 1.07 -24.81 2.85
CA ASP A 109 1.31 -26.14 2.30
C ASP A 109 1.09 -26.18 0.79
N ALA A 110 0.08 -25.47 0.29
CA ALA A 110 -0.09 -25.26 -1.16
C ALA A 110 1.11 -24.52 -1.77
N ALA A 111 1.64 -23.50 -1.08
CA ALA A 111 2.82 -22.76 -1.53
C ALA A 111 4.08 -23.66 -1.58
N LYS A 112 4.27 -24.59 -0.64
CA LYS A 112 5.36 -25.58 -0.68
C LYS A 112 5.26 -26.55 -1.85
N GLY A 113 4.05 -26.80 -2.33
CA GLY A 113 3.79 -27.63 -3.51
C GLY A 113 4.07 -26.93 -4.84
N ALA A 114 4.19 -25.60 -4.85
CA ALA A 114 4.52 -24.82 -6.03
C ALA A 114 5.99 -25.09 -6.43
N LYS A 115 6.21 -25.36 -7.72
CA LYS A 115 7.56 -25.61 -8.27
C LYS A 115 8.35 -24.32 -8.54
N ARG A 116 8.04 -23.23 -7.83
CA ARG A 116 8.69 -21.91 -7.97
C ARG A 116 8.91 -21.28 -6.61
N ARG A 117 9.81 -20.29 -6.56
CA ARG A 117 9.96 -19.41 -5.40
C ARG A 117 8.67 -18.60 -5.18
N LEU A 118 8.18 -18.57 -3.94
CA LEU A 118 7.05 -17.75 -3.53
C LEU A 118 7.42 -16.91 -2.32
N VAL A 119 6.91 -15.69 -2.31
CA VAL A 119 7.04 -14.77 -1.18
C VAL A 119 5.65 -14.54 -0.58
N GLY A 120 5.52 -14.87 0.70
CA GLY A 120 4.30 -14.63 1.46
C GLY A 120 4.43 -13.39 2.35
N ALA A 121 3.45 -12.50 2.31
CA ALA A 121 3.31 -11.45 3.31
C ALA A 121 2.62 -12.01 4.56
N VAL A 122 3.27 -11.86 5.73
CA VAL A 122 2.77 -12.42 6.99
C VAL A 122 2.39 -11.31 7.96
N TYR A 123 1.20 -11.41 8.51
CA TYR A 123 0.63 -10.48 9.49
C TYR A 123 0.43 -11.17 10.83
N ARG A 124 0.92 -10.57 11.89
CA ARG A 124 0.54 -10.97 13.24
C ARG A 124 -0.64 -10.13 13.72
N ARG A 125 -1.72 -10.78 14.09
CA ARG A 125 -2.93 -10.12 14.57
C ARG A 125 -3.45 -10.78 15.83
N THR A 126 -3.98 -9.97 16.72
CA THR A 126 -4.74 -10.48 17.86
C THR A 126 -6.13 -10.90 17.38
N ARG A 127 -6.52 -12.12 17.64
CA ARG A 127 -7.83 -12.70 17.36
C ARG A 127 -8.42 -13.26 18.64
N LEU A 128 -9.72 -13.48 18.67
CA LEU A 128 -10.34 -14.29 19.71
C LEU A 128 -10.29 -15.76 19.31
N ASP A 129 -9.97 -16.64 20.28
CA ASP A 129 -10.12 -18.10 20.12
C ASP A 129 -11.58 -18.51 20.37
N GLU A 130 -11.87 -19.82 20.25
CA GLU A 130 -13.19 -20.39 20.45
C GLU A 130 -13.73 -20.14 21.87
N ALA A 131 -12.85 -19.91 22.84
CA ALA A 131 -13.20 -19.57 24.24
C ALA A 131 -13.25 -18.07 24.51
N GLY A 132 -13.19 -17.21 23.45
CA GLY A 132 -13.21 -15.76 23.56
C GLY A 132 -11.92 -15.12 24.09
N ARG A 133 -10.82 -15.87 24.23
CA ARG A 133 -9.53 -15.37 24.72
C ARG A 133 -8.71 -14.73 23.59
N LYS A 134 -8.05 -13.63 23.90
CA LYS A 134 -7.14 -12.96 22.94
C LYS A 134 -5.91 -13.83 22.68
N VAL A 135 -5.71 -14.23 21.43
CA VAL A 135 -4.56 -15.01 20.98
C VAL A 135 -3.88 -14.34 19.78
N GLN A 136 -2.55 -14.43 19.72
CA GLN A 136 -1.79 -13.97 18.56
C GLN A 136 -1.91 -15.01 17.44
N ARG A 137 -2.30 -14.55 16.26
CA ARG A 137 -2.39 -15.34 15.04
C ARG A 137 -1.47 -14.77 13.97
N ALA A 138 -0.87 -15.66 13.18
CA ALA A 138 -0.17 -15.30 11.97
C ALA A 138 -1.08 -15.62 10.76
N GLU A 139 -1.30 -14.61 9.93
CA GLU A 139 -2.09 -14.70 8.71
C GLU A 139 -1.13 -14.52 7.53
N ILE A 140 -1.19 -15.36 6.52
CA ILE A 140 -0.31 -15.31 5.35
C ILE A 140 -1.12 -15.15 4.06
N ARG A 141 -0.57 -14.36 3.13
CA ARG A 141 -1.10 -14.20 1.77
C ARG A 141 0.00 -14.41 0.73
N PHE A 142 -0.38 -14.92 -0.44
CA PHE A 142 0.51 -15.23 -1.57
C PHE A 142 -0.07 -14.69 -2.89
N ASP A 143 -0.72 -13.56 -2.85
CA ASP A 143 -1.33 -12.90 -4.01
C ASP A 143 -0.45 -11.81 -4.62
N ASP A 144 0.85 -11.95 -4.41
CA ASP A 144 1.90 -11.06 -4.92
C ASP A 144 1.75 -9.57 -4.52
N VAL A 145 0.99 -9.31 -3.45
CA VAL A 145 0.77 -7.97 -2.89
C VAL A 145 1.12 -7.95 -1.41
N ALA A 146 1.98 -7.04 -1.01
CA ALA A 146 2.23 -6.74 0.40
C ALA A 146 1.03 -6.03 1.04
N GLY A 147 0.91 -6.11 2.34
CA GLY A 147 -0.05 -5.30 3.03
C GLY A 147 0.43 -3.88 3.31
N CYS A 148 -0.48 -3.07 3.80
CA CYS A 148 -0.16 -1.71 4.20
C CYS A 148 0.94 -1.71 5.26
N LEU A 149 2.06 -1.09 4.95
CA LEU A 149 3.12 -0.82 5.90
C LEU A 149 2.58 0.09 7.02
N ARG A 150 2.98 -0.20 8.23
CA ARG A 150 2.56 0.53 9.44
C ARG A 150 3.77 0.88 10.26
N THR A 151 3.71 2.03 10.92
CA THR A 151 4.74 2.42 11.89
C THR A 151 4.68 1.54 13.13
N PRO A 152 5.82 1.15 13.70
CA PRO A 152 5.86 0.35 14.92
C PRO A 152 5.28 1.06 16.15
N ALA A 153 5.27 2.39 16.16
CA ALA A 153 4.86 3.22 17.30
C ALA A 153 3.38 3.05 17.70
N GLY A 154 2.52 2.55 16.82
CA GLY A 154 1.09 2.33 17.09
C GLY A 154 0.72 0.93 17.58
N GLY A 155 1.67 0.15 18.13
CA GLY A 155 1.42 -1.24 18.55
C GLY A 155 1.29 -2.22 17.37
N SER A 156 1.53 -1.77 16.17
CA SER A 156 1.52 -2.59 14.95
C SER A 156 2.83 -3.37 14.82
N SER A 157 2.75 -4.64 14.44
CA SER A 157 3.95 -5.41 14.09
C SER A 157 4.51 -4.96 12.74
N ARG A 158 5.85 -4.92 12.65
CA ARG A 158 6.53 -4.78 11.36
C ARG A 158 6.11 -5.90 10.41
N GLN A 159 6.11 -5.60 9.11
CA GLN A 159 5.82 -6.60 8.10
C GLN A 159 6.85 -7.73 8.16
N THR A 160 6.37 -8.94 8.26
CA THR A 160 7.20 -10.15 8.13
C THR A 160 6.96 -10.75 6.75
N ILE A 161 8.01 -11.27 6.14
CA ILE A 161 7.92 -12.05 4.91
C ILE A 161 8.27 -13.51 5.18
N MET A 162 7.74 -14.37 4.35
CA MET A 162 8.05 -15.82 4.36
C MET A 162 8.42 -16.24 2.95
N LEU A 163 9.65 -16.72 2.78
CA LEU A 163 10.17 -17.20 1.52
C LEU A 163 10.02 -18.73 1.46
N ILE A 164 9.39 -19.21 0.40
CA ILE A 164 9.11 -20.63 0.18
C ILE A 164 9.81 -21.07 -1.11
N GLU A 165 10.65 -22.09 -0.98
CA GLU A 165 11.36 -22.77 -2.07
C GLU A 165 11.18 -24.27 -1.93
N GLY A 166 10.10 -24.80 -2.48
CA GLY A 166 9.68 -26.17 -2.22
C GLY A 166 9.43 -26.41 -0.72
N LYS A 167 10.14 -27.35 -0.12
CA LYS A 167 10.02 -27.66 1.32
C LYS A 167 10.76 -26.67 2.23
N LYS A 168 11.69 -25.87 1.67
CA LYS A 168 12.44 -24.89 2.44
C LYS A 168 11.58 -23.66 2.70
N VAL A 169 11.41 -23.34 3.98
CA VAL A 169 10.64 -22.17 4.43
C VAL A 169 11.52 -21.33 5.34
N ARG A 170 11.74 -20.09 4.95
CA ARG A 170 12.48 -19.09 5.76
C ARG A 170 11.58 -17.89 6.02
N SER A 171 11.81 -17.17 7.09
CA SER A 171 11.10 -15.93 7.37
C SER A 171 12.03 -14.88 7.95
N ARG A 172 11.74 -13.62 7.71
CA ARG A 172 12.42 -12.46 8.29
C ARG A 172 11.50 -11.23 8.28
N LEU A 173 11.94 -10.16 8.91
CA LEU A 173 11.30 -8.88 8.72
C LEU A 173 11.54 -8.37 7.29
N LEU A 174 10.66 -7.54 6.82
CA LEU A 174 10.87 -6.75 5.60
C LEU A 174 12.04 -5.78 5.84
N SER A 175 12.98 -5.67 4.89
CA SER A 175 14.08 -4.72 5.00
C SER A 175 13.60 -3.28 4.80
N PRO A 176 14.33 -2.26 5.28
CA PRO A 176 14.02 -0.86 5.00
C PRO A 176 14.00 -0.55 3.49
N ARG A 177 14.93 -1.12 2.72
CA ARG A 177 14.99 -0.93 1.27
C ARG A 177 13.79 -1.55 0.57
N GLU A 178 13.37 -2.74 0.95
CA GLU A 178 12.15 -3.37 0.44
C GLU A 178 10.90 -2.57 0.80
N ALA A 179 10.85 -2.01 2.02
CA ALA A 179 9.77 -1.11 2.42
C ALA A 179 9.73 0.17 1.57
N ALA A 180 10.89 0.73 1.24
CA ALA A 180 11.03 1.90 0.36
C ALA A 180 10.55 1.57 -1.07
N ARG A 181 10.93 0.42 -1.62
CA ARG A 181 10.44 -0.07 -2.93
C ARG A 181 8.93 -0.22 -2.96
N LEU A 182 8.33 -0.74 -1.89
CA LEU A 182 6.87 -0.84 -1.74
C LEU A 182 6.17 0.53 -1.69
N MET A 183 6.90 1.59 -1.39
CA MET A 183 6.40 2.97 -1.46
C MET A 183 6.73 3.65 -2.80
N GLY A 184 7.43 2.95 -3.70
CA GLY A 184 7.85 3.48 -5.00
C GLY A 184 8.98 4.49 -4.90
N LEU A 185 9.77 4.45 -3.82
CA LEU A 185 10.99 5.24 -3.71
C LEU A 185 12.07 4.65 -4.63
N PRO A 186 12.85 5.47 -5.32
CA PRO A 186 13.92 5.01 -6.19
C PRO A 186 15.08 4.38 -5.38
N GLU A 187 15.90 3.56 -6.04
CA GLU A 187 17.00 2.84 -5.37
C GLU A 187 18.06 3.78 -4.79
N GLU A 188 18.29 4.91 -5.43
CA GLU A 188 19.25 5.94 -5.00
C GLU A 188 18.73 6.80 -3.84
N TYR A 189 17.48 6.64 -3.43
CA TYR A 189 16.95 7.38 -2.29
C TYR A 189 17.68 6.97 -1.01
N VAL A 190 18.32 7.94 -0.38
CA VAL A 190 19.10 7.73 0.86
C VAL A 190 18.16 7.50 2.03
N LEU A 191 18.17 6.29 2.58
CA LEU A 191 17.41 5.95 3.77
C LEU A 191 18.22 6.26 5.05
N PRO A 192 17.54 6.58 6.16
CA PRO A 192 18.19 6.62 7.46
C PRO A 192 18.93 5.29 7.77
N ASN A 193 20.09 5.37 8.43
CA ASN A 193 20.86 4.18 8.82
C ASN A 193 20.15 3.33 9.89
N ASN A 194 19.31 3.96 10.71
CA ASN A 194 18.54 3.24 11.72
C ASN A 194 17.33 2.54 11.08
N TYR A 195 17.23 1.22 11.30
CA TYR A 195 16.15 0.40 10.77
C TYR A 195 14.74 0.98 11.07
N ASN A 196 14.52 1.41 12.32
CA ASN A 196 13.20 1.88 12.72
C ASN A 196 12.85 3.21 12.04
N GLU A 197 13.79 4.13 11.94
CA GLU A 197 13.60 5.43 11.28
C GLU A 197 13.31 5.25 9.78
N ALA A 198 14.09 4.43 9.10
CA ALA A 198 13.90 4.11 7.70
C ALA A 198 12.53 3.41 7.46
N TYR A 199 12.16 2.49 8.34
CA TYR A 199 10.87 1.81 8.24
C TYR A 199 9.69 2.74 8.57
N HIS A 200 9.84 3.69 9.52
CA HIS A 200 8.86 4.73 9.83
C HIS A 200 8.60 5.62 8.63
N LEU A 201 9.66 6.08 7.95
CA LEU A 201 9.55 6.88 6.73
C LEU A 201 8.64 6.19 5.70
N ALA A 202 8.83 4.90 5.45
CA ALA A 202 7.99 4.13 4.56
C ALA A 202 6.56 3.92 5.12
N GLY A 203 6.43 3.72 6.44
CA GLY A 203 5.15 3.48 7.10
C GLY A 203 4.22 4.69 7.13
N ASP A 204 4.77 5.89 7.37
CA ASP A 204 4.02 7.15 7.44
C ASP A 204 3.85 7.83 6.08
N GLY A 205 4.72 7.53 5.13
CA GLY A 205 4.73 8.12 3.80
C GLY A 205 3.47 7.80 2.99
N VAL A 206 3.33 8.51 1.89
CA VAL A 206 2.38 8.22 0.81
C VAL A 206 3.15 7.57 -0.35
N ALA A 207 2.57 6.58 -1.01
CA ALA A 207 3.21 5.92 -2.15
C ALA A 207 3.52 6.96 -3.25
N VAL A 208 4.79 7.09 -3.59
CA VAL A 208 5.30 8.12 -4.53
C VAL A 208 4.58 8.08 -5.88
N PRO A 209 4.38 6.91 -6.52
CA PRO A 209 3.70 6.88 -7.82
C PRO A 209 2.25 7.36 -7.77
N VAL A 210 1.56 7.24 -6.64
CA VAL A 210 0.21 7.79 -6.47
C VAL A 210 0.23 9.31 -6.46
N VAL A 211 1.21 9.91 -5.74
CA VAL A 211 1.37 11.37 -5.69
C VAL A 211 1.76 11.91 -7.06
N SER A 212 2.71 11.26 -7.73
CA SER A 212 3.12 11.63 -9.09
C SER A 212 1.95 11.56 -10.08
N PHE A 213 1.12 10.52 -9.98
CA PHE A 213 -0.07 10.37 -10.82
C PHE A 213 -1.07 11.52 -10.58
N LEU A 214 -1.32 11.89 -9.34
CA LEU A 214 -2.18 13.05 -9.01
C LEU A 214 -1.56 14.37 -9.48
N ALA A 215 -0.25 14.53 -9.35
CA ALA A 215 0.45 15.71 -9.84
C ALA A 215 0.26 15.88 -11.35
N THR A 216 0.56 14.85 -12.11
CA THR A 216 0.48 14.87 -13.58
C THR A 216 -0.94 15.07 -14.10
N HIS A 217 -1.93 14.45 -13.45
CA HIS A 217 -3.30 14.48 -13.99
C HIS A 217 -4.22 15.54 -13.38
N ILE A 218 -3.81 16.20 -12.31
CA ILE A 218 -4.63 17.27 -11.67
C ILE A 218 -3.82 18.54 -11.49
N PHE A 219 -2.70 18.49 -10.75
CA PHE A 219 -2.02 19.73 -10.34
C PHE A 219 -1.31 20.44 -11.49
N GLU A 220 -0.56 19.71 -12.30
CA GLU A 220 0.17 20.28 -13.43
C GLU A 220 -0.77 20.92 -14.47
N PRO A 221 -1.89 20.28 -14.87
CA PRO A 221 -2.84 20.91 -15.78
C PRO A 221 -3.50 22.19 -15.21
N ILE A 222 -3.85 22.21 -13.93
CA ILE A 222 -4.39 23.43 -13.29
C ILE A 222 -3.35 24.56 -13.30
N LEU A 223 -2.10 24.24 -12.94
CA LEU A 223 -1.02 25.23 -12.95
C LEU A 223 -0.68 25.73 -14.36
N ALA A 224 -0.76 24.86 -15.36
CA ALA A 224 -0.54 25.25 -16.75
C ALA A 224 -1.63 26.21 -17.24
N SER A 225 -2.90 25.94 -16.94
CA SER A 225 -4.03 26.84 -17.25
C SER A 225 -3.87 28.21 -16.60
N ALA A 226 -3.54 28.24 -15.30
CA ALA A 226 -3.34 29.48 -14.57
C ALA A 226 -2.21 30.35 -15.15
N ARG A 227 -1.09 29.71 -15.56
CA ARG A 227 0.04 30.41 -16.21
C ARG A 227 -0.31 30.96 -17.60
N ALA A 228 -1.14 30.24 -18.36
CA ALA A 228 -1.61 30.70 -19.68
C ALA A 228 -2.53 31.94 -19.53
N GLY A 229 -3.44 31.91 -18.57
CA GLY A 229 -4.32 33.06 -18.26
C GLY A 229 -3.55 34.32 -17.84
N GLN A 230 -2.48 34.15 -17.02
CA GLN A 230 -1.63 35.30 -16.61
C GLN A 230 -0.79 35.89 -17.73
N LYS A 231 -0.49 35.15 -18.80
CA LYS A 231 0.25 35.67 -19.98
C LYS A 231 -0.67 36.37 -20.99
N ALA A 232 -1.97 36.12 -20.90
CA ALA A 232 -2.98 36.70 -21.79
C ALA A 232 -3.64 37.96 -21.23
N ALA A 233 -3.44 38.25 -19.96
CA ALA A 233 -3.89 39.47 -19.28
C ALA A 233 -2.79 40.52 -19.19
#